data_1fb1aa5ffee515d53b4e314b2bd80c3d
#
_entry.id   1fb1aa5ffee515d53b4e314b2bd80c3d
#
_cell.length_a   1.000
_cell.length_b   1.000
_cell.length_c   1.000
_cell.angle_alpha   90.00
_cell.angle_beta   90.00
_cell.angle_gamma   90.00
#
_symmetry.space_group_name_H-M   'P 1'
#
loop_
_entity.id
_entity.type
_entity.pdbx_description
1 polymer ?
#
loop_
_entity_poly.entity_id
_entity_poly.type
_entity_poly.pdbx_seq_one_letter_code
_entity_poly.pdbx_strand_id
1 'polypeptide(L)'
;MTENLNKKQETTQKEDNKLKSFIERLERLSEEKNNINFDIKEVFSEAKSMGYDPIIMRKILALRKMDIDERLEQETLLRTYKNALGIY
;
A
#
# COMPACT_ATOMS: atom_id res chain seq x y z
N MET A 1 -41.71 -21.22 19.91
CA MET A 1 -40.42 -20.77 20.47
C MET A 1 -39.27 -21.51 19.86
N THR A 2 -39.34 -22.82 19.62
CA THR A 2 -38.26 -23.63 19.06
C THR A 2 -37.93 -23.26 17.61
N GLU A 3 -38.95 -22.91 16.80
CA GLU A 3 -38.75 -22.50 15.40
C GLU A 3 -38.03 -21.16 15.25
N ASN A 4 -38.30 -20.20 16.16
CA ASN A 4 -37.65 -18.88 16.13
C ASN A 4 -36.17 -18.96 16.52
N LEU A 5 -35.83 -19.86 17.43
CA LEU A 5 -34.45 -20.12 17.84
C LEU A 5 -33.65 -20.77 16.71
N ASN A 6 -34.26 -21.73 15.99
CA ASN A 6 -33.64 -22.36 14.84
C ASN A 6 -33.37 -21.39 13.69
N LYS A 7 -34.33 -20.49 13.41
CA LYS A 7 -34.16 -19.43 12.38
C LYS A 7 -33.05 -18.47 12.74
N LYS A 8 -32.94 -18.07 14.01
CA LYS A 8 -31.86 -17.21 14.48
C LYS A 8 -30.50 -17.89 14.36
N GLN A 9 -30.41 -19.18 14.67
CA GLN A 9 -29.18 -19.96 14.54
C GLN A 9 -28.79 -20.11 13.07
N GLU A 10 -29.73 -20.39 12.16
CA GLU A 10 -29.45 -20.49 10.73
C GLU A 10 -28.96 -19.17 10.14
N THR A 11 -29.59 -18.04 10.51
CA THR A 11 -29.20 -16.72 10.06
C THR A 11 -27.82 -16.37 10.58
N THR A 12 -27.52 -16.67 11.86
CA THR A 12 -26.21 -16.44 12.47
C THR A 12 -25.14 -17.30 11.80
N GLN A 13 -25.43 -18.55 11.47
CA GLN A 13 -24.48 -19.40 10.76
C GLN A 13 -24.18 -18.90 9.36
N LYS A 14 -25.16 -18.37 8.62
CA LYS A 14 -24.95 -17.77 7.30
C LYS A 14 -24.09 -16.52 7.39
N GLU A 15 -24.35 -15.66 8.38
CA GLU A 15 -23.57 -14.46 8.63
C GLU A 15 -22.15 -14.82 9.06
N ASP A 16 -21.99 -15.81 9.93
CA ASP A 16 -20.69 -16.32 10.36
C ASP A 16 -19.90 -16.90 9.19
N ASN A 17 -20.56 -17.62 8.27
CA ASN A 17 -19.94 -18.17 7.09
C ASN A 17 -19.49 -17.07 6.12
N LYS A 18 -20.30 -16.02 5.95
CA LYS A 18 -19.91 -14.87 5.15
C LYS A 18 -18.73 -14.13 5.78
N LEU A 19 -18.79 -13.88 7.06
CA LEU A 19 -17.69 -13.24 7.80
C LEU A 19 -16.41 -14.07 7.69
N LYS A 20 -16.50 -15.37 7.89
CA LYS A 20 -15.37 -16.29 7.74
C LYS A 20 -14.76 -16.20 6.34
N SER A 21 -15.60 -16.19 5.31
CA SER A 21 -15.14 -16.07 3.92
C SER A 21 -14.38 -14.75 3.70
N PHE A 22 -14.90 -13.64 4.20
CA PHE A 22 -14.21 -12.34 4.11
C PHE A 22 -12.86 -12.37 4.84
N ILE A 23 -12.84 -12.91 6.03
CA ILE A 23 -11.60 -13.01 6.81
C ILE A 23 -10.56 -13.86 6.07
N GLU A 24 -10.94 -15.01 5.57
CA GLU A 24 -10.02 -15.89 4.82
C GLU A 24 -9.49 -15.20 3.55
N ARG A 25 -10.33 -14.45 2.86
CA ARG A 25 -9.91 -13.68 1.68
C ARG A 25 -8.93 -12.58 2.06
N LEU A 26 -9.19 -11.87 3.16
CA LEU A 26 -8.29 -10.82 3.65
C LEU A 26 -6.95 -11.41 4.11
N GLU A 27 -6.97 -12.54 4.81
CA GLU A 27 -5.74 -13.21 5.23
C GLU A 27 -4.89 -13.62 4.03
N ARG A 28 -5.51 -14.19 2.99
CA ARG A 28 -4.81 -14.55 1.76
C ARG A 28 -4.21 -13.34 1.07
N LEU A 29 -4.99 -12.26 0.94
CA LEU A 29 -4.50 -11.02 0.32
C LEU A 29 -3.38 -10.38 1.16
N SER A 30 -3.48 -10.45 2.49
CA SER A 30 -2.42 -9.97 3.37
C SER A 30 -1.12 -10.76 3.20
N GLU A 31 -1.23 -12.06 3.04
CA GLU A 31 -0.08 -12.92 2.76
C GLU A 31 0.55 -12.59 1.41
N GLU A 32 -0.27 -12.43 0.36
CA GLU A 32 0.19 -12.00 -0.96
C GLU A 32 0.89 -10.63 -0.89
N LYS A 33 0.31 -9.70 -0.16
CA LYS A 33 0.90 -8.37 0.07
C LYS A 33 2.27 -8.49 0.74
N ASN A 34 2.38 -9.32 1.77
CA ASN A 34 3.65 -9.52 2.48
C ASN A 34 4.72 -10.12 1.56
N ASN A 35 4.33 -11.05 0.70
CA ASN A 35 5.23 -11.64 -0.28
C ASN A 35 5.70 -10.60 -1.30
N ILE A 36 4.78 -9.75 -1.78
CA ILE A 36 5.11 -8.66 -2.70
C ILE A 36 6.04 -7.64 -2.00
N ASN A 37 5.77 -7.29 -0.75
CA ASN A 37 6.62 -6.38 0.01
C ASN A 37 8.04 -6.95 0.17
N PHE A 38 8.15 -8.25 0.40
CA PHE A 38 9.45 -8.93 0.46
C PHE A 38 10.20 -8.82 -0.88
N ASP A 39 9.51 -9.08 -1.98
CA ASP A 39 10.09 -8.99 -3.33
C ASP A 39 10.56 -7.56 -3.64
N ILE A 40 9.78 -6.56 -3.24
CA ILE A 40 10.16 -5.14 -3.39
C ILE A 40 11.45 -4.85 -2.60
N LYS A 41 11.55 -5.33 -1.37
CA LYS A 41 12.75 -5.17 -0.55
C LYS A 41 13.98 -5.82 -1.21
N GLU A 42 13.80 -6.99 -1.82
CA GLU A 42 14.87 -7.67 -2.53
C GLU A 42 15.38 -6.85 -3.72
N VAL A 43 14.48 -6.24 -4.50
CA VAL A 43 14.86 -5.38 -5.63
C VAL A 43 15.65 -4.16 -5.14
N PHE A 44 15.20 -3.50 -4.09
CA PHE A 44 15.94 -2.38 -3.50
C PHE A 44 17.30 -2.80 -2.96
N SER A 45 17.38 -3.97 -2.35
CA SER A 45 18.65 -4.51 -1.84
C SER A 45 19.63 -4.80 -2.97
N GLU A 46 19.15 -5.38 -4.07
CA GLU A 46 19.94 -5.63 -5.26
C GLU A 46 20.45 -4.31 -5.86
N ALA A 47 19.57 -3.32 -6.01
CA ALA A 47 19.94 -2.01 -6.52
C ALA A 47 20.99 -1.33 -5.64
N LYS A 48 20.83 -1.43 -4.33
CA LYS A 48 21.78 -0.89 -3.36
C LYS A 48 23.16 -1.55 -3.51
N SER A 49 23.21 -2.85 -3.74
CA SER A 49 24.46 -3.58 -3.94
C SER A 49 25.18 -3.13 -5.21
N MET A 50 24.46 -2.57 -6.18
CA MET A 50 25.01 -1.99 -7.40
C MET A 50 25.38 -0.50 -7.26
N GLY A 51 25.21 0.10 -6.08
CA GLY A 51 25.56 1.47 -5.81
C GLY A 51 24.42 2.48 -5.94
N TYR A 52 23.19 2.04 -6.18
CA TYR A 52 22.03 2.93 -6.21
C TYR A 52 21.52 3.23 -4.82
N ASP A 53 20.96 4.44 -4.64
CA ASP A 53 20.40 4.88 -3.37
C ASP A 53 18.89 4.57 -3.33
N PRO A 54 18.44 3.68 -2.41
CA PRO A 54 17.03 3.34 -2.30
C PRO A 54 16.12 4.53 -1.96
N ILE A 55 16.61 5.51 -1.20
CA ILE A 55 15.85 6.71 -0.83
C ILE A 55 15.54 7.52 -2.08
N ILE A 56 16.54 7.74 -2.92
CA ILE A 56 16.37 8.47 -4.19
C ILE A 56 15.51 7.68 -5.15
N MET A 57 15.66 6.36 -5.21
CA MET A 57 14.84 5.49 -6.05
C MET A 57 13.36 5.61 -5.67
N ARG A 58 13.02 5.66 -4.38
CA ARG A 58 11.64 5.86 -3.93
C ARG A 58 11.09 7.21 -4.37
N LYS A 59 11.89 8.25 -4.33
CA LYS A 59 11.50 9.58 -4.83
C LYS A 59 11.22 9.55 -6.33
N ILE A 60 12.05 8.87 -7.10
CA ILE A 60 11.83 8.70 -8.54
C ILE A 60 10.52 7.94 -8.81
N LEU A 61 10.25 6.87 -8.06
CA LEU A 61 9.00 6.12 -8.20
C LEU A 61 7.77 7.01 -7.94
N ALA A 62 7.84 7.87 -6.93
CA ALA A 62 6.75 8.81 -6.63
C ALA A 62 6.58 9.83 -7.75
N LEU A 63 7.66 10.38 -8.29
CA LEU A 63 7.61 11.33 -9.41
C LEU A 63 7.02 10.70 -10.67
N ARG A 64 7.31 9.43 -10.95
CA ARG A 64 6.80 8.73 -12.13
C ARG A 64 5.30 8.43 -12.06
N LYS A 65 4.71 8.46 -10.88
CA LYS A 65 3.25 8.32 -10.70
C LYS A 65 2.50 9.62 -10.96
N MET A 66 3.18 10.76 -10.93
CA MET A 66 2.58 12.07 -11.17
C MET A 66 2.51 12.35 -12.67
N ASP A 67 1.52 13.12 -13.09
CA ASP A 67 1.55 13.67 -14.44
C ASP A 67 2.62 14.77 -14.56
N ILE A 68 2.92 15.18 -15.80
CA ILE A 68 4.01 16.13 -16.06
C ILE A 68 3.73 17.49 -15.41
N ASP A 69 2.48 17.98 -15.49
CA ASP A 69 2.12 19.29 -14.95
C ASP A 69 2.22 19.31 -13.43
N GLU A 70 1.70 18.28 -12.78
CA GLU A 70 1.78 18.11 -11.32
C GLU A 70 3.24 18.04 -10.85
N ARG A 71 4.07 17.29 -11.56
CA ARG A 71 5.49 17.17 -11.23
C ARG A 71 6.22 18.50 -11.36
N LEU A 72 5.99 19.23 -12.44
CA LEU A 72 6.61 20.55 -12.67
C LEU A 72 6.16 21.56 -11.61
N GLU A 73 4.89 21.53 -11.22
CA GLU A 73 4.36 22.39 -10.17
C GLU A 73 5.04 22.09 -8.83
N GLN A 74 5.20 20.84 -8.46
CA GLN A 74 5.89 20.45 -7.23
C GLN A 74 7.36 20.83 -7.24
N GLU A 75 8.06 20.65 -8.34
CA GLU A 75 9.45 21.05 -8.48
C GLU A 75 9.62 22.57 -8.29
N THR A 76 8.70 23.35 -8.86
CA THR A 76 8.69 24.81 -8.71
C THR A 76 8.45 25.22 -7.26
N LEU A 77 7.45 24.64 -6.60
CA LEU A 77 7.15 24.91 -5.20
C LEU A 77 8.30 24.53 -4.29
N LEU A 78 8.91 23.39 -4.52
CA LEU A 78 10.06 22.94 -3.73
C LEU A 78 11.22 23.92 -3.85
N ARG A 79 11.50 24.40 -5.05
CA ARG A 79 12.54 25.41 -5.29
C ARG A 79 12.23 26.71 -4.54
N THR A 80 10.97 27.17 -4.62
CA THR A 80 10.52 28.39 -3.95
C THR A 80 10.71 28.27 -2.44
N TYR A 81 10.30 27.17 -1.84
CA TYR A 81 10.42 26.96 -0.40
C TYR A 81 11.88 26.81 0.03
N LYS A 82 12.68 26.11 -0.75
CA LYS A 82 14.13 25.98 -0.50
C LYS A 82 14.80 27.35 -0.49
N ASN A 83 14.50 28.19 -1.47
CA ASN A 83 15.06 29.54 -1.55
C ASN A 83 14.62 30.39 -0.36
N ALA A 84 13.34 30.32 0.03
CA ALA A 84 12.81 31.05 1.17
C ALA A 84 13.49 30.66 2.50
N LEU A 85 13.90 29.39 2.62
CA LEU A 85 14.55 28.85 3.81
C LEU A 85 16.07 28.87 3.73
N GLY A 86 16.65 29.37 2.63
CA GLY A 86 18.10 29.41 2.43
C GLY A 86 18.74 28.04 2.17
N ILE A 87 17.96 27.08 1.69
CA ILE A 87 18.43 25.76 1.31
C ILE A 87 18.65 25.75 -0.20
N TYR A 88 19.88 25.67 -0.64
CA TYR A 88 20.21 25.75 -2.07
C TYR A 88 20.70 24.43 -2.63
#